data_e7f15bb3f7bfb5f13462e34c904d1822
#
_entry.id   e7f15bb3f7bfb5f13462e34c904d1822
#
_cell.length_a   1.000
_cell.length_b   1.000
_cell.length_c   1.000
_cell.angle_alpha   90.00
_cell.angle_beta   90.00
_cell.angle_gamma   90.00
#
_symmetry.space_group_name_H-M   'P 1'
#
loop_
_entity.id
_entity.type
_entity.pdbx_description
1 polymer ?
#
loop_
_entity_poly.entity_id
_entity_poly.type
_entity_poly.pdbx_seq_one_letter_code
_entity_poly.pdbx_strand_id
1 'polypeptide(L)'
;MLYIEKERKLPVNDKYDIIVVGSGPSGMGAALSAGMMGAKVLLIESQGSVGGISTSGLMSHFTGHVRSNLYQEVLRRAALHNTFKRGLKTVTIDPEMLRITYYECLKLANVDLRLYTMVCDTIVENNKVKGVICESKSGREAFFAKVVIDCSGDGDVAYKAGAEYYMGREEDGKMQPATLMFKVGGVDYERAIFPPSFETAVQVPEGEIQALGKENLPFPAGHVLLYGSTLPGIVTVNMTNVIGIDGTNADDLTGYGHCSGVDIIGIEDEVHE
;
A
#
# COMPACT_ATOMS: atom_id res chain seq x y z
N MET A 1 -18.47 28.11 -7.45
CA MET A 1 -18.36 29.05 -6.29
C MET A 1 -17.09 28.69 -5.56
N LEU A 2 -16.19 29.65 -5.25
CA LEU A 2 -14.94 29.40 -4.52
C LEU A 2 -15.10 29.95 -3.09
N TYR A 3 -14.63 29.19 -2.11
CA TYR A 3 -14.51 29.64 -0.73
C TYR A 3 -13.06 30.05 -0.46
N ILE A 4 -12.87 31.19 0.19
CA ILE A 4 -11.54 31.67 0.57
C ILE A 4 -11.33 31.31 2.05
N GLU A 5 -10.38 30.42 2.30
CA GLU A 5 -9.97 30.06 3.65
C GLU A 5 -9.24 31.25 4.30
N LYS A 6 -9.57 31.51 5.58
CA LYS A 6 -8.90 32.58 6.32
C LYS A 6 -7.44 32.24 6.58
N GLU A 7 -6.59 33.28 6.52
CA GLU A 7 -5.19 33.16 6.94
C GLU A 7 -5.08 32.62 8.37
N ARG A 8 -4.17 31.68 8.59
CA ARG A 8 -3.91 31.04 9.89
C ARG A 8 -2.43 31.08 10.23
N LYS A 9 -2.15 31.24 11.53
CA LYS A 9 -0.81 30.97 12.09
C LYS A 9 -0.78 29.52 12.55
N LEU A 10 0.21 28.75 12.07
CA LEU A 10 0.35 27.33 12.41
C LEU A 10 1.47 27.14 13.43
N PRO A 11 1.33 26.17 14.36
CA PRO A 11 2.45 25.65 15.11
C PRO A 11 3.53 25.12 14.16
N VAL A 12 4.79 25.39 14.49
CA VAL A 12 5.93 24.96 13.67
C VAL A 12 6.76 23.93 14.44
N ASN A 13 7.15 22.89 13.74
CA ASN A 13 8.09 21.87 14.20
C ASN A 13 9.25 21.76 13.18
N ASP A 14 10.46 22.10 13.60
CA ASP A 14 11.67 22.19 12.78
C ASP A 14 12.82 21.30 13.27
N LYS A 15 12.52 20.33 14.13
CA LYS A 15 13.55 19.51 14.79
C LYS A 15 14.09 18.36 13.93
N TYR A 16 13.54 18.12 12.74
CA TYR A 16 13.88 16.97 11.91
C TYR A 16 14.90 17.30 10.80
N ASP A 17 15.76 16.34 10.51
CA ASP A 17 16.63 16.41 9.33
C ASP A 17 15.87 15.99 8.07
N ILE A 18 15.04 14.94 8.21
CA ILE A 18 14.31 14.33 7.11
C ILE A 18 12.84 14.12 7.50
N ILE A 19 11.94 14.48 6.60
CA ILE A 19 10.53 14.11 6.63
C ILE A 19 10.28 13.09 5.52
N VAL A 20 9.67 11.96 5.87
CA VAL A 20 9.19 10.97 4.92
C VAL A 20 7.66 10.98 4.95
N VAL A 21 7.02 11.15 3.80
CA VAL A 21 5.57 11.20 3.66
C VAL A 21 5.06 9.91 3.05
N GLY A 22 4.19 9.21 3.78
CA GLY A 22 3.70 7.88 3.45
C GLY A 22 4.58 6.77 4.01
N SER A 23 3.97 5.80 4.69
CA SER A 23 4.63 4.66 5.31
C SER A 23 4.45 3.35 4.54
N GLY A 24 4.16 3.43 3.24
CA GLY A 24 4.19 2.27 2.35
C GLY A 24 5.59 1.65 2.25
N PRO A 25 5.80 0.59 1.44
CA PRO A 25 7.09 -0.08 1.33
C PRO A 25 8.26 0.86 1.03
N SER A 26 8.07 1.86 0.16
CA SER A 26 9.08 2.88 -0.15
C SER A 26 9.39 3.77 1.05
N GLY A 27 8.35 4.27 1.74
CA GLY A 27 8.51 5.12 2.92
C GLY A 27 9.15 4.40 4.09
N MET A 28 8.81 3.14 4.31
CA MET A 28 9.49 2.29 5.31
C MET A 28 10.97 2.14 4.97
N GLY A 29 11.29 1.87 3.69
CA GLY A 29 12.69 1.79 3.24
C GLY A 29 13.45 3.09 3.47
N ALA A 30 12.87 4.23 3.09
CA ALA A 30 13.46 5.55 3.25
C ALA A 30 13.67 5.93 4.73
N ALA A 31 12.63 5.79 5.55
CA ALA A 31 12.66 6.17 6.97
C ALA A 31 13.64 5.31 7.77
N LEU A 32 13.62 4.00 7.56
CA LEU A 32 14.53 3.07 8.24
C LEU A 32 15.99 3.33 7.84
N SER A 33 16.27 3.49 6.53
CA SER A 33 17.62 3.77 6.06
C SER A 33 18.16 5.07 6.65
N ALA A 34 17.37 6.14 6.61
CA ALA A 34 17.78 7.44 7.14
C ALA A 34 18.00 7.40 8.67
N GLY A 35 17.07 6.77 9.41
CA GLY A 35 17.19 6.62 10.87
C GLY A 35 18.40 5.78 11.28
N MET A 36 18.67 4.68 10.59
CA MET A 36 19.86 3.85 10.83
C MET A 36 21.18 4.58 10.54
N MET A 37 21.18 5.59 9.68
CA MET A 37 22.31 6.47 9.43
C MET A 37 22.43 7.62 10.43
N GLY A 38 21.55 7.68 11.44
CA GLY A 38 21.60 8.65 12.54
C GLY A 38 20.89 9.97 12.26
N ALA A 39 20.14 10.09 11.16
CA ALA A 39 19.30 11.28 10.92
C ALA A 39 18.11 11.32 11.89
N LYS A 40 17.67 12.53 12.25
CA LYS A 40 16.37 12.74 12.92
C LYS A 40 15.27 12.68 11.90
N VAL A 41 14.52 11.59 11.89
CA VAL A 41 13.49 11.32 10.87
C VAL A 41 12.11 11.44 11.46
N LEU A 42 11.21 12.11 10.74
CA LEU A 42 9.77 12.07 10.93
C LEU A 42 9.14 11.28 9.78
N LEU A 43 8.42 10.20 10.10
CA LEU A 43 7.56 9.47 9.17
C LEU A 43 6.11 9.88 9.41
N ILE A 44 5.45 10.41 8.37
CA ILE A 44 4.06 10.86 8.40
C ILE A 44 3.21 9.89 7.60
N GLU A 45 2.11 9.44 8.21
CA GLU A 45 1.17 8.49 7.62
C GLU A 45 -0.27 8.96 7.83
N SER A 46 -1.06 8.97 6.77
CA SER A 46 -2.47 9.36 6.80
C SER A 46 -3.36 8.32 7.48
N GLN A 47 -2.98 7.06 7.38
CA GLN A 47 -3.72 5.95 7.98
C GLN A 47 -3.32 5.71 9.44
N GLY A 48 -4.07 4.82 10.10
CA GLY A 48 -3.81 4.38 11.48
C GLY A 48 -2.77 3.28 11.61
N SER A 49 -2.11 2.89 10.52
CA SER A 49 -1.09 1.84 10.53
C SER A 49 -0.05 2.04 9.43
N VAL A 50 1.14 1.49 9.65
CA VAL A 50 2.24 1.53 8.70
C VAL A 50 2.21 0.37 7.70
N GLY A 51 2.92 0.52 6.57
CA GLY A 51 3.19 -0.52 5.59
C GLY A 51 2.38 -0.41 4.30
N GLY A 52 1.33 0.43 4.27
CA GLY A 52 0.54 0.68 3.06
C GLY A 52 0.04 -0.62 2.42
N ILE A 53 0.30 -0.80 1.13
CA ILE A 53 -0.14 -1.99 0.37
C ILE A 53 0.37 -3.31 0.97
N SER A 54 1.54 -3.32 1.62
CA SER A 54 2.12 -4.55 2.19
C SER A 54 1.46 -4.99 3.49
N THR A 55 0.66 -4.14 4.13
CA THR A 55 -0.06 -4.42 5.37
C THR A 55 -1.56 -4.21 5.21
N SER A 56 -2.02 -2.96 5.16
CA SER A 56 -3.44 -2.62 4.99
C SER A 56 -4.00 -3.08 3.64
N GLY A 57 -3.19 -3.07 2.59
CA GLY A 57 -3.55 -3.57 1.26
C GLY A 57 -3.45 -5.08 1.11
N LEU A 58 -3.12 -5.84 2.17
CA LEU A 58 -3.08 -7.31 2.22
C LEU A 58 -2.15 -7.99 1.19
N MET A 59 -1.19 -7.26 0.58
CA MET A 59 -0.16 -7.89 -0.26
C MET A 59 0.75 -8.77 0.59
N SER A 60 0.37 -10.04 0.71
CA SER A 60 0.98 -11.03 1.61
C SER A 60 2.31 -11.60 1.11
N HIS A 61 2.87 -11.07 0.02
CA HIS A 61 4.18 -11.45 -0.47
C HIS A 61 4.85 -10.28 -1.19
N PHE A 62 6.18 -10.26 -1.18
CA PHE A 62 6.94 -9.30 -1.96
C PHE A 62 7.19 -9.82 -3.36
N THR A 63 6.87 -9.01 -4.38
CA THR A 63 7.21 -9.26 -5.78
C THR A 63 8.52 -8.54 -6.13
N GLY A 64 9.32 -9.15 -6.98
CA GLY A 64 10.60 -8.60 -7.39
C GLY A 64 11.75 -8.91 -6.42
N HIS A 65 12.94 -8.46 -6.79
CA HIS A 65 14.17 -8.71 -6.04
C HIS A 65 14.94 -7.42 -5.81
N VAL A 66 15.08 -7.05 -4.54
CA VAL A 66 15.95 -5.96 -4.13
C VAL A 66 17.14 -6.54 -3.35
N ARG A 67 18.35 -6.27 -3.82
CA ARG A 67 19.56 -6.61 -3.09
C ARG A 67 19.84 -5.54 -2.03
N SER A 68 19.23 -5.70 -0.87
CA SER A 68 19.35 -4.77 0.26
C SER A 68 19.42 -5.54 1.57
N ASN A 69 20.38 -5.20 2.40
CA ASN A 69 20.49 -5.76 3.75
C ASN A 69 19.27 -5.38 4.61
N LEU A 70 18.73 -4.18 4.43
CA LEU A 70 17.55 -3.73 5.13
C LEU A 70 16.33 -4.59 4.75
N TYR A 71 16.13 -4.85 3.45
CA TYR A 71 15.06 -5.72 2.98
C TYR A 71 15.18 -7.12 3.59
N GLN A 72 16.37 -7.71 3.55
CA GLN A 72 16.63 -9.04 4.13
C GLN A 72 16.38 -9.07 5.65
N GLU A 73 16.74 -8.01 6.36
CA GLU A 73 16.51 -7.92 7.81
C GLU A 73 15.02 -7.79 8.13
N VAL A 74 14.26 -7.00 7.39
CA VAL A 74 12.79 -6.90 7.54
C VAL A 74 12.15 -8.27 7.30
N LEU A 75 12.52 -8.97 6.23
CA LEU A 75 12.00 -10.31 5.93
C LEU A 75 12.35 -11.31 7.05
N ARG A 76 13.59 -11.29 7.52
CA ARG A 76 14.04 -12.18 8.60
C ARG A 76 13.25 -11.95 9.88
N ARG A 77 13.00 -10.70 10.26
CA ARG A 77 12.20 -10.34 11.45
C ARG A 77 10.74 -10.75 11.26
N ALA A 78 10.14 -10.43 10.13
CA ALA A 78 8.77 -10.83 9.83
C ALA A 78 8.61 -12.36 9.84
N ALA A 79 9.60 -13.10 9.33
CA ALA A 79 9.58 -14.57 9.33
C ALA A 79 9.66 -15.18 10.74
N LEU A 80 10.18 -14.47 11.74
CA LEU A 80 10.19 -14.94 13.14
C LEU A 80 8.77 -15.01 13.72
N HIS A 81 7.85 -14.23 13.20
CA HIS A 81 6.45 -14.22 13.60
C HIS A 81 5.59 -15.22 12.81
N ASN A 82 6.14 -15.85 11.76
CA ASN A 82 5.40 -16.82 10.97
C ASN A 82 5.23 -18.13 11.74
N THR A 83 3.99 -18.54 11.97
CA THR A 83 3.64 -19.78 12.66
C THR A 83 3.55 -20.98 11.73
N PHE A 84 3.36 -20.76 10.42
CA PHE A 84 3.20 -21.80 9.40
C PHE A 84 4.21 -21.59 8.27
N LYS A 85 5.05 -22.59 8.04
CA LYS A 85 6.03 -22.61 6.96
C LYS A 85 5.60 -23.63 5.90
N ARG A 86 5.21 -23.14 4.73
CA ARG A 86 5.03 -23.96 3.53
C ARG A 86 6.20 -23.70 2.59
N GLY A 87 6.65 -24.72 1.87
CA GLY A 87 7.72 -24.64 0.87
C GLY A 87 7.33 -23.85 -0.40
N LEU A 88 6.73 -22.68 -0.25
CA LEU A 88 6.38 -21.80 -1.35
C LEU A 88 7.65 -21.10 -1.87
N LYS A 89 7.76 -20.99 -3.20
CA LYS A 89 8.89 -20.30 -3.87
C LYS A 89 8.93 -18.80 -3.60
N THR A 90 7.82 -18.22 -3.14
CA THR A 90 7.69 -16.81 -2.77
C THR A 90 7.73 -16.66 -1.26
N VAL A 91 8.34 -15.57 -0.78
CA VAL A 91 8.35 -15.25 0.64
C VAL A 91 6.97 -14.74 1.02
N THR A 92 6.15 -15.62 1.58
CA THR A 92 4.84 -15.26 2.13
C THR A 92 5.01 -14.67 3.52
N ILE A 93 4.42 -13.52 3.75
CA ILE A 93 4.46 -12.81 5.03
C ILE A 93 3.02 -12.53 5.45
N ASP A 94 2.72 -12.73 6.73
CA ASP A 94 1.46 -12.25 7.28
C ASP A 94 1.49 -10.72 7.39
N PRO A 95 0.52 -10.00 6.83
CA PRO A 95 0.48 -8.53 6.87
C PRO A 95 0.45 -7.95 8.29
N GLU A 96 -0.20 -8.64 9.24
CA GLU A 96 -0.25 -8.20 10.63
C GLU A 96 1.12 -8.34 11.31
N MET A 97 1.81 -9.45 11.05
CA MET A 97 3.17 -9.68 11.57
C MET A 97 4.17 -8.73 10.94
N LEU A 98 4.00 -8.40 9.66
CA LEU A 98 4.83 -7.39 9.00
C LEU A 98 4.60 -6.00 9.61
N ARG A 99 3.36 -5.64 9.94
CA ARG A 99 3.03 -4.40 10.63
C ARG A 99 3.75 -4.28 11.97
N ILE A 100 3.73 -5.34 12.77
CA ILE A 100 4.47 -5.40 14.05
C ILE A 100 5.97 -5.24 13.80
N THR A 101 6.50 -5.96 12.83
CA THR A 101 7.92 -5.87 12.43
C THR A 101 8.31 -4.44 12.05
N TYR A 102 7.49 -3.75 11.30
CA TYR A 102 7.74 -2.36 10.91
C TYR A 102 7.80 -1.42 12.12
N TYR A 103 6.89 -1.55 13.08
CA TYR A 103 6.95 -0.76 14.32
C TYR A 103 8.23 -1.05 15.12
N GLU A 104 8.64 -2.31 15.23
CA GLU A 104 9.91 -2.68 15.88
C GLU A 104 11.11 -2.05 15.16
N CYS A 105 11.15 -2.13 13.84
CA CYS A 105 12.22 -1.55 13.03
C CYS A 105 12.28 -0.01 13.17
N LEU A 106 11.13 0.67 13.13
CA LEU A 106 11.06 2.13 13.32
C LEU A 106 11.60 2.54 14.69
N LYS A 107 11.23 1.80 15.74
CA LYS A 107 11.74 2.03 17.10
C LYS A 107 13.24 1.83 17.17
N LEU A 108 13.78 0.77 16.55
CA LEU A 108 15.23 0.51 16.53
C LEU A 108 16.01 1.56 15.73
N ALA A 109 15.42 2.09 14.66
CA ALA A 109 16.00 3.15 13.85
C ALA A 109 15.79 4.55 14.44
N ASN A 110 15.14 4.67 15.61
CA ASN A 110 14.82 5.93 16.27
C ASN A 110 14.05 6.92 15.37
N VAL A 111 13.07 6.43 14.60
CA VAL A 111 12.21 7.22 13.73
C VAL A 111 10.97 7.66 14.49
N ASP A 112 10.69 8.97 14.49
CA ASP A 112 9.43 9.51 15.00
C ASP A 112 8.31 9.22 14.00
N LEU A 113 7.18 8.70 14.47
CA LEU A 113 6.01 8.33 13.65
C LEU A 113 4.80 9.18 14.01
N ARG A 114 4.12 9.70 12.99
CA ARG A 114 2.82 10.36 13.08
C ARG A 114 1.80 9.62 12.23
N LEU A 115 0.87 8.93 12.89
CA LEU A 115 -0.29 8.29 12.25
C LEU A 115 -1.49 9.25 12.23
N TYR A 116 -2.50 8.93 11.42
CA TYR A 116 -3.70 9.77 11.24
C TYR A 116 -3.35 11.24 10.97
N THR A 117 -2.29 11.45 10.20
CA THR A 117 -1.76 12.78 9.88
C THR A 117 -1.63 12.91 8.38
N MET A 118 -2.49 13.71 7.79
CA MET A 118 -2.56 13.91 6.35
C MET A 118 -1.71 15.11 5.94
N VAL A 119 -0.84 14.94 4.95
CA VAL A 119 -0.15 16.07 4.31
C VAL A 119 -1.13 16.78 3.38
N CYS A 120 -1.47 18.01 3.72
CA CYS A 120 -2.43 18.80 2.97
C CYS A 120 -1.79 19.89 2.09
N ASP A 121 -0.51 20.23 2.35
CA ASP A 121 0.22 21.16 1.51
C ASP A 121 1.74 20.99 1.63
N THR A 122 2.48 21.55 0.68
CA THR A 122 3.95 21.53 0.65
C THR A 122 4.50 22.95 0.76
N ILE A 123 5.44 23.14 1.69
CA ILE A 123 6.10 24.43 1.90
C ILE A 123 7.27 24.54 0.92
N VAL A 124 7.17 25.48 -0.03
CA VAL A 124 8.19 25.74 -1.04
C VAL A 124 8.71 27.17 -0.91
N GLU A 125 10.01 27.33 -0.77
CA GLU A 125 10.69 28.62 -0.73
C GLU A 125 11.86 28.62 -1.70
N ASN A 126 11.96 29.63 -2.54
CA ASN A 126 13.03 29.77 -3.53
C ASN A 126 13.22 28.51 -4.39
N ASN A 127 12.11 27.92 -4.86
CA ASN A 127 12.07 26.68 -5.63
C ASN A 127 12.69 25.46 -4.92
N LYS A 128 12.61 25.43 -3.59
CA LYS A 128 13.06 24.30 -2.75
C LYS A 128 11.98 23.93 -1.78
N VAL A 129 11.69 22.64 -1.68
CA VAL A 129 10.81 22.10 -0.65
C VAL A 129 11.51 22.27 0.70
N LYS A 130 10.83 22.91 1.65
CA LYS A 130 11.30 23.19 3.00
C LYS A 130 10.58 22.37 4.05
N GLY A 131 9.40 21.88 3.72
CA GLY A 131 8.59 21.15 4.67
C GLY A 131 7.21 20.83 4.13
N VAL A 132 6.34 20.41 5.03
CA VAL A 132 4.95 20.07 4.72
C VAL A 132 4.00 20.68 5.75
N ILE A 133 2.77 20.94 5.33
CA ILE A 133 1.66 21.29 6.21
C ILE A 133 0.78 20.05 6.36
N CYS A 134 0.50 19.69 7.59
CA CYS A 134 -0.29 18.53 7.92
C CYS A 134 -1.57 18.91 8.66
N GLU A 135 -2.60 18.11 8.46
CA GLU A 135 -3.84 18.15 9.23
C GLU A 135 -4.00 16.85 10.00
N SER A 136 -4.36 16.94 11.27
CA SER A 136 -4.66 15.80 12.12
C SER A 136 -5.78 16.15 13.09
N LYS A 137 -6.20 15.20 13.93
CA LYS A 137 -7.17 15.50 15.00
C LYS A 137 -6.68 16.56 16.00
N SER A 138 -5.36 16.76 16.10
CA SER A 138 -4.76 17.80 16.93
C SER A 138 -4.75 19.18 16.26
N GLY A 139 -5.23 19.28 15.02
CA GLY A 139 -5.23 20.49 14.21
C GLY A 139 -4.12 20.50 13.18
N ARG A 140 -3.93 21.68 12.59
CA ARG A 140 -3.01 21.92 11.48
C ARG A 140 -1.65 22.36 11.99
N GLU A 141 -0.57 21.73 11.52
CA GLU A 141 0.82 21.96 11.91
C GLU A 141 1.72 22.08 10.68
N ALA A 142 2.78 22.85 10.77
CA ALA A 142 3.84 22.93 9.77
C ALA A 142 5.09 22.20 10.26
N PHE A 143 5.62 21.28 9.47
CA PHE A 143 6.85 20.54 9.75
C PHE A 143 7.92 20.94 8.75
N PHE A 144 9.07 21.37 9.25
CA PHE A 144 10.23 21.73 8.44
C PHE A 144 11.34 20.68 8.57
N ALA A 145 12.06 20.46 7.47
CA ALA A 145 13.22 19.60 7.43
C ALA A 145 14.22 20.04 6.35
N LYS A 146 15.44 19.50 6.39
CA LYS A 146 16.44 19.72 5.34
C LYS A 146 16.05 19.00 4.04
N VAL A 147 15.40 17.83 4.17
CA VAL A 147 14.96 16.98 3.05
C VAL A 147 13.55 16.48 3.33
N VAL A 148 12.70 16.50 2.29
CA VAL A 148 11.39 15.86 2.30
C VAL A 148 11.40 14.76 1.22
N ILE A 149 11.02 13.55 1.60
CA ILE A 149 10.95 12.38 0.72
C ILE A 149 9.47 12.04 0.52
N ASP A 150 9.01 12.12 -0.72
CA ASP A 150 7.64 11.77 -1.09
C ASP A 150 7.56 10.25 -1.31
N CYS A 151 6.80 9.59 -0.47
CA CYS A 151 6.47 8.18 -0.53
C CYS A 151 4.95 7.97 -0.36
N SER A 152 4.15 8.98 -0.70
CA SER A 152 2.70 9.00 -0.53
C SER A 152 1.95 7.97 -1.39
N GLY A 153 2.61 7.45 -2.42
CA GLY A 153 2.01 6.54 -3.41
C GLY A 153 1.57 7.26 -4.67
N ASP A 154 0.97 8.45 -4.52
CA ASP A 154 0.42 9.23 -5.62
C ASP A 154 1.21 10.51 -5.92
N GLY A 155 2.34 10.74 -5.24
CA GLY A 155 3.18 11.92 -5.44
C GLY A 155 2.59 13.21 -4.87
N ASP A 156 1.87 13.14 -3.77
CA ASP A 156 1.15 14.26 -3.16
C ASP A 156 2.04 15.47 -2.85
N VAL A 157 3.23 15.21 -2.33
CA VAL A 157 4.19 16.29 -2.00
C VAL A 157 4.75 16.92 -3.27
N ALA A 158 5.12 16.08 -4.25
CA ALA A 158 5.67 16.52 -5.53
C ALA A 158 4.64 17.36 -6.30
N TYR A 159 3.40 16.87 -6.38
CA TYR A 159 2.29 17.58 -7.00
C TYR A 159 2.07 18.95 -6.37
N LYS A 160 1.94 19.02 -5.03
CA LYS A 160 1.73 20.26 -4.29
C LYS A 160 2.95 21.21 -4.34
N ALA A 161 4.14 20.67 -4.57
CA ALA A 161 5.35 21.44 -4.79
C ALA A 161 5.44 22.05 -6.21
N GLY A 162 4.52 21.70 -7.09
CA GLY A 162 4.51 22.16 -8.50
C GLY A 162 5.51 21.42 -9.38
N ALA A 163 5.91 20.19 -9.01
CA ALA A 163 6.74 19.37 -9.87
C ALA A 163 5.95 18.89 -11.09
N GLU A 164 6.65 18.73 -12.20
CA GLU A 164 6.08 18.10 -13.39
C GLU A 164 5.80 16.61 -13.13
N TYR A 165 4.67 16.12 -13.59
CA TYR A 165 4.26 14.74 -13.42
C TYR A 165 3.48 14.22 -14.63
N TYR A 166 3.40 12.90 -14.75
CA TYR A 166 2.58 12.22 -15.74
C TYR A 166 1.53 11.38 -15.02
N MET A 167 0.31 11.38 -15.55
CA MET A 167 -0.80 10.61 -15.00
C MET A 167 -1.40 9.72 -16.10
N GLY A 168 -1.51 8.43 -15.81
CA GLY A 168 -1.97 7.45 -16.78
C GLY A 168 -0.94 7.14 -17.85
N ARG A 169 -1.30 6.22 -18.74
CA ARG A 169 -0.45 5.87 -19.88
C ARG A 169 -0.61 6.85 -21.03
N GLU A 170 0.45 6.99 -21.82
CA GLU A 170 0.53 8.04 -22.86
C GLU A 170 -0.54 7.91 -23.94
N GLU A 171 -0.93 6.67 -24.28
CA GLU A 171 -1.83 6.38 -25.40
C GLU A 171 -3.29 6.77 -25.13
N ASP A 172 -3.79 6.63 -23.92
CA ASP A 172 -5.22 6.82 -23.61
C ASP A 172 -5.49 7.40 -22.22
N GLY A 173 -4.44 7.78 -21.48
CA GLY A 173 -4.54 8.37 -20.14
C GLY A 173 -5.06 7.43 -19.05
N LYS A 174 -5.25 6.14 -19.34
CA LYS A 174 -5.81 5.22 -18.36
C LYS A 174 -4.82 4.86 -17.27
N MET A 175 -5.32 4.82 -16.05
CA MET A 175 -4.62 4.36 -14.87
C MET A 175 -4.67 2.84 -14.76
N GLN A 176 -3.81 2.29 -13.91
CA GLN A 176 -3.90 0.87 -13.56
C GLN A 176 -5.22 0.58 -12.84
N PRO A 177 -5.81 -0.60 -13.07
CA PRO A 177 -6.98 -1.02 -12.31
C PRO A 177 -6.69 -1.07 -10.82
N ALA A 178 -7.66 -0.67 -10.02
CA ALA A 178 -7.64 -0.93 -8.59
C ALA A 178 -8.19 -2.33 -8.31
N THR A 179 -7.90 -2.86 -7.13
CA THR A 179 -8.40 -4.15 -6.67
C THR A 179 -8.77 -4.09 -5.20
N LEU A 180 -9.81 -4.80 -4.82
CA LEU A 180 -10.11 -5.11 -3.43
C LEU A 180 -9.49 -6.46 -3.09
N MET A 181 -8.58 -6.48 -2.12
CA MET A 181 -7.99 -7.71 -1.62
C MET A 181 -8.67 -8.12 -0.32
N PHE A 182 -8.94 -9.41 -0.18
CA PHE A 182 -9.58 -9.98 1.02
C PHE A 182 -9.02 -11.36 1.34
N LYS A 183 -9.31 -11.85 2.54
CA LYS A 183 -8.88 -13.18 3.00
C LYS A 183 -10.05 -14.13 3.01
N VAL A 184 -9.83 -15.36 2.56
CA VAL A 184 -10.78 -16.47 2.61
C VAL A 184 -10.21 -17.55 3.49
N GLY A 185 -11.01 -18.07 4.42
CA GLY A 185 -10.69 -19.19 5.30
C GLY A 185 -11.29 -20.50 4.82
N GLY A 186 -10.87 -21.61 5.42
CA GLY A 186 -11.39 -22.95 5.10
C GLY A 186 -10.87 -23.55 3.79
N VAL A 187 -9.83 -22.95 3.19
CA VAL A 187 -9.28 -23.39 1.90
C VAL A 187 -8.42 -24.65 2.10
N ASP A 188 -8.73 -25.68 1.33
CA ASP A 188 -7.91 -26.89 1.24
C ASP A 188 -6.69 -26.62 0.34
N TYR A 189 -5.51 -26.46 0.94
CA TYR A 189 -4.28 -26.17 0.23
C TYR A 189 -3.78 -27.30 -0.70
N GLU A 190 -4.21 -28.52 -0.49
CA GLU A 190 -3.85 -29.64 -1.36
C GLU A 190 -4.63 -29.60 -2.69
N ARG A 191 -5.82 -28.97 -2.66
CA ARG A 191 -6.69 -28.80 -3.84
C ARG A 191 -6.57 -27.41 -4.45
N ALA A 192 -6.24 -26.40 -3.66
CA ALA A 192 -6.15 -25.02 -4.12
C ALA A 192 -5.00 -24.82 -5.12
N ILE A 193 -5.25 -24.04 -6.16
CA ILE A 193 -4.27 -23.69 -7.18
C ILE A 193 -3.76 -22.29 -6.91
N PHE A 194 -2.44 -22.15 -6.82
CA PHE A 194 -1.75 -20.87 -6.57
C PHE A 194 -0.94 -20.49 -7.81
N PRO A 195 -1.53 -19.78 -8.79
CA PRO A 195 -0.77 -19.28 -9.93
C PRO A 195 0.34 -18.34 -9.43
N PRO A 196 1.58 -18.46 -9.92
CA PRO A 196 2.68 -17.60 -9.47
C PRO A 196 2.50 -16.13 -9.92
N SER A 197 1.78 -15.91 -11.01
CA SER A 197 1.34 -14.59 -11.50
C SER A 197 0.12 -14.79 -12.41
N PHE A 198 -0.58 -13.71 -12.71
CA PHE A 198 -1.69 -13.71 -13.67
C PHE A 198 -1.24 -13.90 -15.12
N GLU A 199 0.06 -13.82 -15.40
CA GLU A 199 0.66 -14.09 -16.72
C GLU A 199 1.07 -15.55 -16.89
N THR A 200 1.06 -16.34 -15.81
CA THR A 200 1.53 -17.72 -15.84
C THR A 200 0.39 -18.64 -16.23
N ALA A 201 0.57 -19.33 -17.37
CA ALA A 201 -0.32 -20.40 -17.79
C ALA A 201 -0.20 -21.59 -16.83
N VAL A 202 -1.29 -21.91 -16.15
CA VAL A 202 -1.43 -23.11 -15.30
C VAL A 202 -2.54 -23.95 -15.88
N GLN A 203 -2.23 -25.19 -16.26
CA GLN A 203 -3.21 -26.14 -16.77
C GLN A 203 -3.88 -26.90 -15.64
N VAL A 204 -5.19 -26.97 -15.69
CA VAL A 204 -6.04 -27.80 -14.84
C VAL A 204 -6.88 -28.73 -15.72
N PRO A 205 -7.55 -29.76 -15.18
CA PRO A 205 -8.34 -30.69 -16.01
C PRO A 205 -9.39 -29.98 -16.90
N GLU A 206 -9.97 -28.89 -16.43
CA GLU A 206 -11.01 -28.11 -17.10
C GLU A 206 -10.46 -27.13 -18.15
N GLY A 207 -9.16 -26.85 -18.15
CA GLY A 207 -8.54 -25.92 -19.10
C GLY A 207 -7.38 -25.11 -18.52
N GLU A 208 -7.05 -24.00 -19.12
CA GLU A 208 -6.07 -23.05 -18.62
C GLU A 208 -6.75 -22.10 -17.62
N ILE A 209 -6.17 -21.99 -16.39
CA ILE A 209 -6.82 -21.33 -15.24
C ILE A 209 -7.21 -19.88 -15.51
N GLN A 210 -6.38 -19.12 -16.24
CA GLN A 210 -6.68 -17.71 -16.53
C GLN A 210 -7.74 -17.56 -17.63
N ALA A 211 -7.85 -18.55 -18.55
CA ALA A 211 -8.93 -18.60 -19.54
C ALA A 211 -10.26 -18.90 -18.84
N LEU A 212 -10.26 -19.88 -17.92
CA LEU A 212 -11.43 -20.20 -17.08
C LEU A 212 -11.84 -19.01 -16.22
N GLY A 213 -10.87 -18.28 -15.64
CA GLY A 213 -11.14 -17.06 -14.90
C GLY A 213 -11.85 -16.00 -15.73
N LYS A 214 -11.38 -15.76 -16.96
CA LYS A 214 -12.02 -14.78 -17.88
C LYS A 214 -13.41 -15.18 -18.31
N GLU A 215 -13.69 -16.48 -18.41
CA GLU A 215 -14.99 -17.02 -18.82
C GLU A 215 -16.02 -16.97 -17.68
N ASN A 216 -15.57 -17.23 -16.43
CA ASN A 216 -16.49 -17.49 -15.32
C ASN A 216 -16.56 -16.35 -14.27
N LEU A 217 -15.57 -15.44 -14.24
CA LEU A 217 -15.60 -14.29 -13.34
C LEU A 217 -16.31 -13.09 -13.97
N PRO A 218 -17.01 -12.28 -13.18
CA PRO A 218 -17.68 -11.09 -13.69
C PRO A 218 -16.66 -10.08 -14.25
N PHE A 219 -17.02 -9.43 -15.38
CA PHE A 219 -16.22 -8.33 -15.92
C PHE A 219 -16.21 -7.13 -14.95
N PRO A 220 -15.05 -6.47 -14.70
CA PRO A 220 -13.76 -6.60 -15.38
C PRO A 220 -12.79 -7.59 -14.70
N ALA A 221 -13.17 -8.34 -13.68
CA ALA A 221 -12.37 -9.43 -13.15
C ALA A 221 -12.04 -10.43 -14.29
N GLY A 222 -11.11 -11.31 -14.09
CA GLY A 222 -10.80 -12.27 -15.14
C GLY A 222 -9.44 -12.93 -14.95
N HIS A 223 -8.81 -12.70 -13.79
CA HIS A 223 -7.55 -13.32 -13.44
C HIS A 223 -7.67 -14.04 -12.11
N VAL A 224 -7.30 -15.31 -12.09
CA VAL A 224 -7.21 -16.08 -10.85
C VAL A 224 -5.85 -15.83 -10.21
N LEU A 225 -5.86 -15.19 -9.05
CA LEU A 225 -4.64 -14.90 -8.31
C LEU A 225 -4.89 -15.03 -6.80
N LEU A 226 -4.40 -16.14 -6.25
CA LEU A 226 -4.50 -16.46 -4.84
C LEU A 226 -3.12 -16.51 -4.22
N TYR A 227 -2.98 -15.88 -3.06
CA TYR A 227 -1.74 -15.91 -2.30
C TYR A 227 -1.93 -16.76 -1.04
N GLY A 228 -1.06 -17.75 -0.86
CA GLY A 228 -1.02 -18.49 0.38
C GLY A 228 -0.70 -17.59 1.56
N SER A 229 -1.35 -17.85 2.69
CA SER A 229 -1.07 -17.17 3.96
C SER A 229 -0.07 -17.97 4.80
N THR A 230 0.44 -17.35 5.85
CA THR A 230 1.19 -18.00 6.92
C THR A 230 0.29 -18.78 7.89
N LEU A 231 -1.02 -18.64 7.74
CA LEU A 231 -2.03 -19.38 8.52
C LEU A 231 -2.60 -20.51 7.67
N PRO A 232 -2.76 -21.73 8.24
CA PRO A 232 -3.36 -22.87 7.53
C PRO A 232 -4.77 -22.57 7.05
N GLY A 233 -5.07 -22.93 5.82
CA GLY A 233 -6.41 -22.79 5.24
C GLY A 233 -6.87 -21.35 4.98
N ILE A 234 -5.97 -20.37 5.10
CA ILE A 234 -6.24 -18.96 4.79
C ILE A 234 -5.51 -18.57 3.50
N VAL A 235 -6.22 -17.98 2.56
CA VAL A 235 -5.63 -17.38 1.35
C VAL A 235 -5.99 -15.91 1.27
N THR A 236 -5.13 -15.12 0.63
CA THR A 236 -5.44 -13.77 0.20
C THR A 236 -5.84 -13.79 -1.27
N VAL A 237 -6.98 -13.22 -1.58
CA VAL A 237 -7.56 -13.17 -2.93
C VAL A 237 -7.21 -11.81 -3.56
N ASN A 238 -6.67 -11.84 -4.79
CA ASN A 238 -6.42 -10.67 -5.62
C ASN A 238 -6.98 -10.94 -7.02
N MET A 239 -8.31 -10.97 -7.12
CA MET A 239 -9.03 -11.38 -8.34
C MET A 239 -10.03 -10.33 -8.83
N THR A 240 -10.33 -9.32 -8.01
CA THR A 240 -11.20 -8.22 -8.41
C THR A 240 -10.44 -7.19 -9.22
N ASN A 241 -11.12 -6.54 -10.15
CA ASN A 241 -10.59 -5.39 -10.88
C ASN A 241 -11.64 -4.30 -10.98
N VAL A 242 -11.25 -3.07 -10.67
CA VAL A 242 -12.07 -1.88 -10.92
C VAL A 242 -11.31 -1.00 -11.91
N ILE A 243 -11.93 -0.76 -13.06
CA ILE A 243 -11.34 0.00 -14.16
C ILE A 243 -12.08 1.34 -14.35
N GLY A 244 -11.43 2.27 -15.05
CA GLY A 244 -12.03 3.59 -15.34
C GLY A 244 -12.03 4.54 -14.16
N ILE A 245 -11.21 4.29 -13.17
CA ILE A 245 -10.95 5.17 -12.03
C ILE A 245 -9.54 5.76 -12.14
N ASP A 246 -9.38 6.99 -11.71
CA ASP A 246 -8.08 7.66 -11.64
C ASP A 246 -7.65 8.03 -10.22
N GLY A 247 -8.54 7.86 -9.24
CA GLY A 247 -8.28 8.13 -7.82
C GLY A 247 -8.19 9.60 -7.46
N THR A 248 -8.50 10.51 -8.41
CA THR A 248 -8.35 11.96 -8.19
C THR A 248 -9.56 12.61 -7.56
N ASN A 249 -10.68 11.92 -7.50
CA ASN A 249 -11.92 12.45 -6.94
C ASN A 249 -12.60 11.46 -5.98
N ALA A 250 -13.44 12.01 -5.08
CA ALA A 250 -14.12 11.21 -4.08
C ALA A 250 -15.22 10.31 -4.69
N ASP A 251 -15.75 10.68 -5.84
CA ASP A 251 -16.80 9.90 -6.52
C ASP A 251 -16.23 8.60 -7.08
N ASP A 252 -14.99 8.62 -7.58
CA ASP A 252 -14.28 7.40 -8.00
C ASP A 252 -14.08 6.44 -6.83
N LEU A 253 -13.72 6.96 -5.65
CA LEU A 253 -13.52 6.17 -4.45
C LEU A 253 -14.84 5.63 -3.88
N THR A 254 -15.94 6.39 -4.00
CA THR A 254 -17.27 5.95 -3.56
C THR A 254 -17.91 5.00 -4.56
N GLY A 255 -17.70 5.20 -5.87
CA GLY A 255 -18.05 4.27 -6.93
C GLY A 255 -17.34 2.92 -6.78
N TYR A 256 -16.10 2.94 -6.27
CA TYR A 256 -15.33 1.76 -5.89
C TYR A 256 -16.05 0.90 -4.85
N GLY A 257 -16.63 1.52 -3.82
CA GLY A 257 -17.45 0.83 -2.83
C GLY A 257 -18.75 0.24 -3.39
N HIS A 258 -19.31 0.86 -4.42
CA HIS A 258 -20.55 0.41 -5.05
C HIS A 258 -20.33 -0.75 -6.02
N CYS A 259 -19.28 -0.70 -6.84
CA CYS A 259 -18.92 -1.81 -7.74
C CYS A 259 -18.42 -3.02 -6.96
N SER A 260 -17.64 -2.82 -5.90
CA SER A 260 -17.14 -3.90 -5.05
C SER A 260 -18.21 -4.53 -4.17
N GLY A 261 -19.23 -3.77 -3.77
CA GLY A 261 -20.31 -4.29 -2.93
C GLY A 261 -21.23 -5.29 -3.61
N VAL A 262 -21.45 -5.13 -4.91
CA VAL A 262 -22.27 -6.06 -5.71
C VAL A 262 -21.47 -7.35 -5.99
N ASP A 263 -20.17 -7.22 -6.30
CA ASP A 263 -19.33 -8.39 -6.61
C ASP A 263 -18.99 -9.20 -5.35
N ILE A 264 -18.87 -8.55 -4.20
CA ILE A 264 -18.61 -9.25 -2.92
C ILE A 264 -19.84 -10.01 -2.45
N ILE A 265 -21.04 -9.46 -2.62
CA ILE A 265 -22.28 -10.15 -2.25
C ILE A 265 -22.48 -11.40 -3.12
N GLY A 266 -22.14 -11.34 -4.42
CA GLY A 266 -22.17 -12.51 -5.30
C GLY A 266 -21.19 -13.61 -4.91
N ILE A 267 -20.05 -13.26 -4.34
CA ILE A 267 -19.06 -14.24 -3.85
C ILE A 267 -19.47 -14.86 -2.50
N GLU A 268 -20.14 -14.10 -1.63
CA GLU A 268 -20.67 -14.62 -0.37
C GLU A 268 -21.78 -15.65 -0.59
N ASP A 269 -22.64 -15.45 -1.58
CA ASP A 269 -23.72 -16.39 -1.91
C ASP A 269 -23.20 -17.69 -2.54
N GLU A 270 -22.09 -17.68 -3.26
CA GLU A 270 -21.49 -18.88 -3.84
C GLU A 270 -20.58 -19.66 -2.87
N VAL A 271 -20.13 -19.07 -1.78
CA VAL A 271 -19.30 -19.74 -0.77
C VAL A 271 -20.12 -20.48 0.28
N HIS A 272 -21.44 -20.28 0.32
CA HIS A 272 -22.37 -20.92 1.26
C HIS A 272 -23.14 -22.12 0.68
N GLU A 273 -22.95 -22.50 -0.59
CA GLU A 273 -23.39 -23.77 -1.19
C GLU A 273 -22.17 -24.74 -1.36
#